data_3fa8040d1e29b2e0438e4e61b9161d7b
#
_entry.id   3fa8040d1e29b2e0438e4e61b9161d7b
#
_cell.length_a   1.000
_cell.length_b   1.000
_cell.length_c   1.000
_cell.angle_alpha   90.00
_cell.angle_beta   90.00
_cell.angle_gamma   90.00
#
_symmetry.space_group_name_H-M   'P 1'
#
loop_
_entity.id
_entity.type
_entity.pdbx_description
1 polymer ?
#
loop_
_entity_poly.entity_id
_entity_poly.type
_entity_poly.pdbx_seq_one_letter_code
_entity_poly.pdbx_strand_id
1 'polypeptide(L)'
;MIRSAHQLALASLLLLAALFTPGVSAAREYLQLFVTEPYLELHTGPGRGYPVFHVVPRDASVDVLFRRTDWFKVRTEQGVEGWAAQKDMQKAVLADGTRFVFPLGDRAGFTSHRFEMGAFMGQYGGATEVSGYAAVYFNSQLGLEGALGQYLGRYSNGVTGDIGLIHVFAPEWRMSPFVTLGLGLVRIQPKATLVQASDRTEDTAYAGIGVRYYLTRRFFVRAEYKTHFVFTTRNQNEEEDEWKLGFAFFF
;
A
#
# COMPACT_ATOMS: atom_id res chain seq x y z
N MET A 1 -2.41 -48.51 32.44
CA MET A 1 -2.91 -47.18 32.02
C MET A 1 -2.17 -45.97 32.57
N ILE A 2 -1.11 -46.10 33.43
CA ILE A 2 -0.40 -44.96 34.06
C ILE A 2 0.80 -44.48 33.23
N ARG A 3 1.36 -45.28 32.31
CA ARG A 3 2.50 -44.91 31.47
C ARG A 3 2.23 -43.91 30.36
N SER A 4 0.97 -43.81 29.88
CA SER A 4 0.60 -42.87 28.81
C SER A 4 0.42 -41.42 29.26
N ALA A 5 0.02 -41.19 30.51
CA ALA A 5 -0.16 -39.83 31.05
C ALA A 5 1.16 -39.09 31.26
N HIS A 6 2.23 -39.78 31.65
CA HIS A 6 3.56 -39.19 31.83
C HIS A 6 4.24 -38.83 30.50
N GLN A 7 3.99 -39.62 29.44
CA GLN A 7 4.52 -39.30 28.11
C GLN A 7 3.83 -38.09 27.49
N LEU A 8 2.52 -37.92 27.70
CA LEU A 8 1.79 -36.72 27.25
C LEU A 8 2.19 -35.48 28.03
N ALA A 9 2.45 -35.60 29.35
CA ALA A 9 2.91 -34.48 30.14
C ALA A 9 4.35 -34.04 29.78
N LEU A 10 5.24 -34.98 29.46
CA LEU A 10 6.60 -34.66 28.98
C LEU A 10 6.59 -34.01 27.60
N ALA A 11 5.72 -34.47 26.69
CA ALA A 11 5.58 -33.89 25.37
C ALA A 11 5.04 -32.46 25.40
N SER A 12 4.07 -32.18 26.28
CA SER A 12 3.55 -30.82 26.48
C SER A 12 4.56 -29.90 27.14
N LEU A 13 5.41 -30.40 28.05
CA LEU A 13 6.46 -29.60 28.67
C LEU A 13 7.59 -29.24 27.69
N LEU A 14 7.96 -30.17 26.79
CA LEU A 14 8.91 -29.94 25.71
C LEU A 14 8.37 -28.96 24.64
N LEU A 15 7.09 -29.01 24.34
CA LEU A 15 6.44 -28.07 23.42
C LEU A 15 6.41 -26.65 24.02
N LEU A 16 6.17 -26.54 25.33
CA LEU A 16 6.19 -25.24 26.05
C LEU A 16 7.60 -24.65 26.13
N ALA A 17 8.62 -25.48 26.31
CA ALA A 17 10.02 -25.06 26.34
C ALA A 17 10.53 -24.57 24.98
N ALA A 18 10.01 -25.10 23.88
CA ALA A 18 10.33 -24.65 22.52
C ALA A 18 9.79 -23.24 22.19
N LEU A 19 8.75 -22.79 22.91
CA LEU A 19 8.19 -21.43 22.77
C LEU A 19 9.03 -20.34 23.48
N PHE A 20 9.96 -20.73 24.34
CA PHE A 20 10.85 -19.83 25.10
C PHE A 20 12.29 -19.84 24.59
N THR A 21 12.55 -20.25 23.36
CA THR A 21 13.86 -19.98 22.76
C THR A 21 14.02 -18.47 22.63
N PRO A 22 15.03 -17.85 23.32
CA PRO A 22 15.31 -16.45 23.10
C PRO A 22 15.64 -16.29 21.63
N GLY A 23 14.79 -15.55 20.91
CA GLY A 23 15.04 -15.22 19.51
C GLY A 23 16.44 -14.59 19.44
N VAL A 24 17.32 -15.18 18.64
CA VAL A 24 18.60 -14.57 18.31
C VAL A 24 18.24 -13.22 17.69
N SER A 25 18.51 -12.15 18.45
CA SER A 25 18.37 -10.77 17.93
C SER A 25 19.37 -10.65 16.80
N ALA A 26 18.92 -10.86 15.58
CA ALA A 26 19.73 -10.56 14.41
C ALA A 26 20.09 -9.07 14.52
N ALA A 27 21.37 -8.75 14.65
CA ALA A 27 21.85 -7.38 14.59
C ALA A 27 21.31 -6.78 13.31
N ARG A 28 20.53 -5.70 13.41
CA ARG A 28 20.02 -5.00 12.23
C ARG A 28 21.22 -4.43 11.50
N GLU A 29 21.52 -4.99 10.34
CA GLU A 29 22.49 -4.43 9.43
C GLU A 29 21.89 -3.13 8.87
N TYR A 30 22.46 -2.00 9.29
CA TYR A 30 22.06 -0.70 8.79
C TYR A 30 22.77 -0.40 7.48
N LEU A 31 22.10 0.32 6.60
CA LEU A 31 22.71 0.81 5.37
C LEU A 31 23.77 1.87 5.70
N GLN A 32 25.02 1.55 5.43
CA GLN A 32 26.15 2.46 5.65
C GLN A 32 26.44 3.26 4.39
N LEU A 33 26.52 4.57 4.52
CA LEU A 33 26.83 5.52 3.44
C LEU A 33 27.99 6.42 3.82
N PHE A 34 28.79 6.78 2.83
CA PHE A 34 29.94 7.67 2.95
C PHE A 34 29.64 9.07 2.42
N VAL A 35 30.02 10.08 3.18
CA VAL A 35 29.81 11.50 2.84
C VAL A 35 30.81 11.92 1.77
N THR A 36 30.36 12.31 0.59
CA THR A 36 31.22 12.78 -0.52
C THR A 36 31.34 14.31 -0.60
N GLU A 37 30.35 15.03 -0.06
CA GLU A 37 30.38 16.48 0.04
C GLU A 37 31.36 16.94 1.13
N PRO A 38 31.77 18.20 1.20
CA PRO A 38 32.66 18.70 2.24
C PRO A 38 32.20 18.39 3.66
N TYR A 39 30.89 18.39 3.86
CA TYR A 39 30.24 18.01 5.11
C TYR A 39 28.76 17.63 4.90
N LEU A 40 28.22 16.89 5.86
CA LEU A 40 26.79 16.57 5.98
C LEU A 40 26.24 17.17 7.28
N GLU A 41 25.23 18.03 7.17
CA GLU A 41 24.59 18.66 8.33
C GLU A 41 23.59 17.72 9.00
N LEU A 42 23.68 17.60 10.33
CA LEU A 42 22.73 16.89 11.15
C LEU A 42 21.87 17.84 11.97
N HIS A 43 20.57 17.78 11.74
CA HIS A 43 19.56 18.57 12.44
C HIS A 43 19.00 17.81 13.65
N THR A 44 18.48 18.56 14.62
CA THR A 44 17.86 17.98 15.81
C THR A 44 16.50 17.31 15.53
N GLY A 45 15.88 17.60 14.37
CA GLY A 45 14.59 17.04 13.96
C GLY A 45 14.41 16.99 12.44
N PRO A 46 13.36 16.28 11.96
CA PRO A 46 13.12 16.06 10.53
C PRO A 46 12.43 17.26 9.86
N GLY A 47 13.14 18.36 9.69
CA GLY A 47 12.61 19.56 9.05
C GLY A 47 13.62 20.70 9.00
N ARG A 48 13.45 21.61 8.02
CA ARG A 48 14.34 22.78 7.82
C ARG A 48 14.33 23.78 8.99
N GLY A 49 13.29 23.79 9.80
CA GLY A 49 13.17 24.66 10.98
C GLY A 49 13.94 24.16 12.21
N TYR A 50 14.42 22.93 12.18
CA TYR A 50 15.24 22.39 13.27
C TYR A 50 16.70 22.83 13.11
N PRO A 51 17.37 23.26 14.18
CA PRO A 51 18.75 23.72 14.11
C PRO A 51 19.72 22.58 13.76
N VAL A 52 20.78 22.93 13.04
CA VAL A 52 21.94 22.08 12.85
C VAL A 52 22.72 22.06 14.17
N PHE A 53 23.06 20.88 14.66
CA PHE A 53 23.78 20.70 15.90
C PHE A 53 25.08 19.91 15.74
N HIS A 54 25.23 19.20 14.65
CA HIS A 54 26.40 18.40 14.35
C HIS A 54 26.70 18.39 12.87
N VAL A 55 27.97 18.22 12.52
CA VAL A 55 28.44 18.17 11.12
C VAL A 55 29.34 16.96 10.94
N VAL A 56 29.02 16.12 9.96
CA VAL A 56 29.80 14.94 9.57
C VAL A 56 30.75 15.35 8.45
N PRO A 57 32.08 15.19 8.60
CA PRO A 57 33.04 15.58 7.58
C PRO A 57 32.98 14.65 6.36
N ARG A 58 33.64 15.07 5.26
CA ARG A 58 33.86 14.24 4.08
C ARG A 58 34.56 12.94 4.47
N ASP A 59 34.25 11.88 3.71
CA ASP A 59 34.80 10.53 3.83
C ASP A 59 34.42 9.79 5.14
N ALA A 60 33.71 10.44 6.06
CA ALA A 60 33.15 9.76 7.22
C ALA A 60 31.88 8.98 6.84
N SER A 61 31.64 7.88 7.57
CA SER A 61 30.45 7.06 7.32
C SER A 61 29.30 7.42 8.26
N VAL A 62 28.10 7.16 7.77
CA VAL A 62 26.85 7.25 8.54
C VAL A 62 25.98 6.02 8.30
N ASP A 63 25.42 5.48 9.36
CA ASP A 63 24.42 4.42 9.32
C ASP A 63 23.01 5.02 9.15
N VAL A 64 22.27 4.59 8.15
CA VAL A 64 20.88 5.02 7.93
C VAL A 64 19.96 4.17 8.80
N LEU A 65 19.38 4.76 9.83
CA LEU A 65 18.51 4.06 10.78
C LEU A 65 17.09 3.91 10.24
N PHE A 66 16.49 5.02 9.79
CA PHE A 66 15.18 5.05 9.14
C PHE A 66 14.95 6.40 8.44
N ARG A 67 13.88 6.44 7.63
CA ARG A 67 13.48 7.63 6.88
C ARG A 67 12.13 8.15 7.37
N ARG A 68 12.01 9.48 7.43
CA ARG A 68 10.74 10.16 7.69
C ARG A 68 10.57 11.29 6.66
N THR A 69 9.66 11.12 5.72
CA THR A 69 9.43 12.06 4.61
C THR A 69 10.72 12.31 3.79
N ASP A 70 11.25 13.52 3.82
CA ASP A 70 12.45 13.95 3.10
C ASP A 70 13.67 14.04 4.02
N TRP A 71 13.66 13.33 5.16
CA TRP A 71 14.71 13.34 6.16
C TRP A 71 15.09 11.93 6.58
N PHE A 72 16.38 11.72 6.76
CA PHE A 72 16.95 10.45 7.20
C PHE A 72 17.47 10.60 8.64
N LYS A 73 17.03 9.72 9.51
CA LYS A 73 17.67 9.55 10.82
C LYS A 73 18.93 8.75 10.58
N VAL A 74 20.07 9.33 10.89
CA VAL A 74 21.38 8.71 10.71
C VAL A 74 22.13 8.67 12.02
N ARG A 75 23.08 7.74 12.12
CA ARG A 75 24.03 7.62 13.23
C ARG A 75 25.43 7.70 12.67
N THR A 76 26.27 8.54 13.25
CA THR A 76 27.69 8.65 12.91
C THR A 76 28.49 7.51 13.54
N GLU A 77 29.75 7.30 13.12
CA GLU A 77 30.68 6.36 13.73
C GLU A 77 30.91 6.63 15.22
N GLN A 78 30.82 7.89 15.66
CA GLN A 78 30.94 8.30 17.06
C GLN A 78 29.65 8.09 17.86
N GLY A 79 28.59 7.52 17.23
CA GLY A 79 27.32 7.27 17.89
C GLY A 79 26.38 8.48 17.96
N VAL A 80 26.72 9.61 17.34
CA VAL A 80 25.85 10.80 17.30
C VAL A 80 24.69 10.54 16.35
N GLU A 81 23.45 10.69 16.84
CA GLU A 81 22.25 10.52 16.03
C GLU A 81 21.64 11.88 15.66
N GLY A 82 21.35 12.08 14.39
CA GLY A 82 20.74 13.30 13.91
C GLY A 82 19.90 13.07 12.65
N TRP A 83 19.35 14.13 12.12
CA TRP A 83 18.53 14.12 10.91
C TRP A 83 19.25 14.81 9.75
N ALA A 84 19.50 14.07 8.69
CA ALA A 84 20.09 14.57 7.46
C ALA A 84 19.02 14.77 6.40
N ALA A 85 19.10 15.85 5.63
CA ALA A 85 18.16 16.11 4.55
C ALA A 85 18.38 15.15 3.39
N GLN A 86 17.30 14.70 2.75
CA GLN A 86 17.36 13.80 1.59
C GLN A 86 18.25 14.33 0.46
N LYS A 87 18.18 15.64 0.16
CA LYS A 87 18.99 16.28 -0.88
C LYS A 87 20.50 16.08 -0.69
N ASP A 88 20.95 16.01 0.57
CA ASP A 88 22.37 15.85 0.92
C ASP A 88 22.72 14.34 0.97
N MET A 89 21.83 13.52 1.47
CA MET A 89 21.98 12.05 1.46
C MET A 89 22.03 11.43 0.06
N GLN A 90 21.39 12.05 -0.96
CA GLN A 90 21.47 11.58 -2.35
C GLN A 90 22.87 11.69 -2.97
N LYS A 91 23.74 12.48 -2.37
CA LYS A 91 25.12 12.65 -2.79
C LYS A 91 26.06 11.66 -2.12
N ALA A 92 25.64 11.01 -1.04
CA ALA A 92 26.42 9.98 -0.37
C ALA A 92 26.54 8.71 -1.23
N VAL A 93 27.57 7.93 -0.98
CA VAL A 93 27.90 6.71 -1.74
C VAL A 93 27.99 5.51 -0.81
N LEU A 94 27.81 4.31 -1.39
CA LEU A 94 28.12 3.05 -0.72
C LEU A 94 29.64 2.86 -0.59
N ALA A 95 30.06 1.84 0.17
CA ALA A 95 31.48 1.50 0.35
C ALA A 95 32.21 1.17 -0.96
N ASP A 96 31.49 0.73 -1.99
CA ASP A 96 32.02 0.45 -3.34
C ASP A 96 32.10 1.70 -4.23
N GLY A 97 31.75 2.89 -3.71
CA GLY A 97 31.74 4.16 -4.44
C GLY A 97 30.50 4.37 -5.32
N THR A 98 29.56 3.42 -5.36
CA THR A 98 28.31 3.58 -6.11
C THR A 98 27.34 4.48 -5.37
N ARG A 99 26.57 5.30 -6.12
CA ARG A 99 25.52 6.13 -5.52
C ARG A 99 24.36 5.27 -5.08
N PHE A 100 23.97 5.41 -3.82
CA PHE A 100 22.74 4.79 -3.36
C PHE A 100 21.54 5.62 -3.79
N VAL A 101 20.67 5.01 -4.62
CA VAL A 101 19.42 5.64 -5.05
C VAL A 101 18.35 5.31 -4.01
N PHE A 102 18.00 6.28 -3.20
CA PHE A 102 16.86 6.13 -2.31
C PHE A 102 15.58 6.03 -3.13
N PRO A 103 14.70 5.03 -2.88
CA PRO A 103 13.40 4.97 -3.54
C PRO A 103 12.59 6.21 -3.15
N LEU A 104 12.56 7.16 -4.05
CA LEU A 104 11.84 8.41 -3.88
C LEU A 104 10.38 8.18 -4.24
N GLY A 105 9.48 8.72 -3.41
CA GLY A 105 8.10 8.90 -3.82
C GLY A 105 8.00 10.08 -4.81
N ASP A 106 8.57 9.90 -5.99
CA ASP A 106 8.54 10.85 -7.09
C ASP A 106 7.79 10.26 -8.29
N ARG A 107 7.84 10.95 -9.41
CA ARG A 107 7.20 10.47 -10.64
C ARG A 107 7.84 9.18 -11.18
N ALA A 108 9.13 9.00 -11.01
CA ALA A 108 9.81 7.75 -11.40
C ALA A 108 9.34 6.59 -10.51
N GLY A 109 9.18 6.82 -9.21
CA GLY A 109 8.56 5.87 -8.29
C GLY A 109 7.10 5.56 -8.63
N PHE A 110 6.32 6.56 -9.13
CA PHE A 110 4.96 6.32 -9.62
C PHE A 110 4.92 5.39 -10.83
N THR A 111 5.91 5.47 -11.71
CA THR A 111 6.00 4.61 -12.90
C THR A 111 6.42 3.18 -12.55
N SER A 112 7.19 2.97 -11.49
CA SER A 112 7.83 1.68 -11.16
C SER A 112 7.38 1.07 -9.83
N HIS A 113 6.34 1.63 -9.19
CA HIS A 113 5.84 1.11 -7.92
C HIS A 113 5.24 -0.29 -8.07
N ARG A 114 5.27 -1.05 -6.99
CA ARG A 114 4.70 -2.40 -6.95
C ARG A 114 3.39 -2.49 -6.19
N PHE A 115 3.19 -1.59 -5.25
CA PHE A 115 2.00 -1.60 -4.41
C PHE A 115 1.31 -0.25 -4.45
N GLU A 116 0.00 -0.26 -4.54
CA GLU A 116 -0.83 0.91 -4.34
C GLU A 116 -2.05 0.56 -3.51
N MET A 117 -2.56 1.54 -2.79
CA MET A 117 -3.84 1.44 -2.10
C MET A 117 -4.52 2.80 -2.04
N GLY A 118 -5.83 2.78 -1.92
CA GLY A 118 -6.60 4.01 -1.89
C GLY A 118 -8.01 3.82 -1.39
N ALA A 119 -8.68 4.95 -1.28
CA ALA A 119 -10.10 5.01 -0.92
C ALA A 119 -10.85 5.85 -1.94
N PHE A 120 -12.07 5.44 -2.22
CA PHE A 120 -12.96 6.05 -3.18
C PHE A 120 -14.28 6.46 -2.55
N MET A 121 -14.90 7.44 -3.19
CA MET A 121 -16.30 7.78 -3.02
C MET A 121 -16.93 7.87 -4.40
N GLY A 122 -18.15 7.36 -4.54
CA GLY A 122 -18.85 7.34 -5.82
C GLY A 122 -20.28 6.84 -5.71
N GLN A 123 -20.73 6.17 -6.75
CA GLN A 123 -22.05 5.56 -6.81
C GLN A 123 -21.96 4.18 -7.46
N TYR A 124 -22.72 3.25 -6.92
CA TYR A 124 -22.97 1.92 -7.45
C TYR A 124 -24.48 1.77 -7.66
N GLY A 125 -24.92 1.51 -8.89
CA GLY A 125 -26.35 1.40 -9.22
C GLY A 125 -27.19 2.59 -8.75
N GLY A 126 -26.64 3.82 -8.79
CA GLY A 126 -27.29 5.04 -8.27
C GLY A 126 -27.29 5.22 -6.75
N ALA A 127 -26.76 4.25 -5.97
CA ALA A 127 -26.58 4.38 -4.54
C ALA A 127 -25.20 4.95 -4.20
N THR A 128 -25.10 5.79 -3.16
CA THR A 128 -23.79 6.33 -2.73
C THR A 128 -22.90 5.20 -2.23
N GLU A 129 -21.67 5.15 -2.73
CA GLU A 129 -20.68 4.14 -2.36
C GLU A 129 -19.42 4.78 -1.77
N VAL A 130 -18.86 4.07 -0.78
CA VAL A 130 -17.50 4.28 -0.26
C VAL A 130 -16.77 2.96 -0.38
N SER A 131 -15.59 2.97 -0.98
CA SER A 131 -14.80 1.76 -1.18
C SER A 131 -13.30 2.00 -0.93
N GLY A 132 -12.59 0.92 -0.64
CA GLY A 132 -11.14 0.88 -0.55
C GLY A 132 -10.60 -0.19 -1.48
N TYR A 133 -9.38 0.01 -1.98
CA TYR A 133 -8.70 -0.97 -2.82
C TYR A 133 -7.23 -1.09 -2.48
N ALA A 134 -6.65 -2.22 -2.87
CA ALA A 134 -5.23 -2.44 -2.90
C ALA A 134 -4.85 -3.17 -4.19
N ALA A 135 -3.71 -2.81 -4.76
CA ALA A 135 -3.21 -3.44 -5.98
C ALA A 135 -1.72 -3.78 -5.88
N VAL A 136 -1.36 -4.87 -6.57
CA VAL A 136 0.02 -5.35 -6.70
C VAL A 136 0.36 -5.40 -8.18
N TYR A 137 1.44 -4.71 -8.58
CA TYR A 137 1.88 -4.66 -9.97
C TYR A 137 2.99 -5.68 -10.24
N PHE A 138 2.83 -6.46 -11.29
CA PHE A 138 3.83 -7.40 -11.81
C PHE A 138 4.90 -6.68 -12.63
N ASN A 139 4.48 -5.64 -13.33
CA ASN A 139 5.33 -4.71 -14.08
C ASN A 139 4.66 -3.33 -14.07
N SER A 140 5.23 -2.34 -14.76
CA SER A 140 4.68 -0.97 -14.79
C SER A 140 3.27 -0.84 -15.42
N GLN A 141 2.81 -1.86 -16.14
CA GLN A 141 1.55 -1.82 -16.89
C GLN A 141 0.48 -2.77 -16.34
N LEU A 142 0.85 -3.93 -15.80
CA LEU A 142 -0.08 -4.98 -15.42
C LEU A 142 -0.02 -5.25 -13.93
N GLY A 143 -1.19 -5.26 -13.28
CA GLY A 143 -1.35 -5.58 -11.86
C GLY A 143 -2.60 -6.39 -11.56
N LEU A 144 -2.67 -6.87 -10.34
CA LEU A 144 -3.84 -7.46 -9.71
C LEU A 144 -4.38 -6.50 -8.67
N GLU A 145 -5.69 -6.27 -8.68
CA GLU A 145 -6.39 -5.37 -7.77
C GLU A 145 -7.45 -6.11 -6.99
N GLY A 146 -7.58 -5.79 -5.70
CA GLY A 146 -8.71 -6.19 -4.86
C GLY A 146 -9.38 -4.95 -4.29
N ALA A 147 -10.71 -4.92 -4.26
CA ALA A 147 -11.49 -3.82 -3.72
C ALA A 147 -12.62 -4.32 -2.82
N LEU A 148 -12.95 -3.52 -1.81
CA LEU A 148 -14.11 -3.72 -0.94
C LEU A 148 -14.88 -2.42 -0.85
N GLY A 149 -16.20 -2.48 -1.07
CA GLY A 149 -17.07 -1.33 -1.05
C GLY A 149 -18.31 -1.54 -0.20
N GLN A 150 -18.90 -0.43 0.23
CA GLN A 150 -20.21 -0.39 0.85
C GLN A 150 -21.03 0.68 0.16
N TYR A 151 -22.20 0.30 -0.33
CA TYR A 151 -23.16 1.25 -0.89
C TYR A 151 -24.40 1.41 -0.02
N LEU A 152 -24.90 2.63 0.03
CA LEU A 152 -26.06 3.03 0.84
C LEU A 152 -27.09 3.67 -0.09
N GLY A 153 -28.09 2.88 -0.49
CA GLY A 153 -29.16 3.32 -1.36
C GLY A 153 -30.46 3.58 -0.63
N ARG A 154 -31.41 4.17 -1.35
CA ARG A 154 -32.76 4.43 -0.83
C ARG A 154 -33.54 3.14 -0.59
N TYR A 155 -33.39 2.16 -1.47
CA TYR A 155 -34.17 0.91 -1.49
C TYR A 155 -33.38 -0.31 -1.00
N SER A 156 -32.06 -0.26 -1.04
CA SER A 156 -31.17 -1.32 -0.58
C SER A 156 -29.85 -0.73 -0.10
N ASN A 157 -29.21 -1.43 0.83
CA ASN A 157 -27.80 -1.28 1.13
C ASN A 157 -27.06 -2.52 0.65
N GLY A 158 -25.75 -2.44 0.55
CA GLY A 158 -24.97 -3.63 0.27
C GLY A 158 -23.48 -3.43 0.43
N VAL A 159 -22.80 -4.54 0.24
CA VAL A 159 -21.33 -4.63 0.27
C VAL A 159 -20.88 -5.28 -1.02
N THR A 160 -19.86 -4.71 -1.64
CA THR A 160 -19.20 -5.23 -2.83
C THR A 160 -17.80 -5.74 -2.48
N GLY A 161 -17.36 -6.78 -3.17
CA GLY A 161 -15.99 -7.29 -3.08
C GLY A 161 -15.53 -7.72 -4.47
N ASP A 162 -14.47 -7.11 -4.97
CA ASP A 162 -13.97 -7.29 -6.31
C ASP A 162 -12.52 -7.77 -6.31
N ILE A 163 -12.19 -8.59 -7.29
CA ILE A 163 -10.82 -8.96 -7.65
C ILE A 163 -10.66 -8.93 -9.16
N GLY A 164 -9.61 -8.32 -9.68
CA GLY A 164 -9.41 -8.23 -11.12
C GLY A 164 -8.03 -7.78 -11.53
N LEU A 165 -7.83 -7.81 -12.83
CA LEU A 165 -6.62 -7.31 -13.47
C LEU A 165 -6.78 -5.84 -13.82
N ILE A 166 -5.73 -5.08 -13.63
CA ILE A 166 -5.60 -3.70 -14.09
C ILE A 166 -4.49 -3.61 -15.13
N HIS A 167 -4.77 -2.97 -16.25
CA HIS A 167 -3.78 -2.67 -17.28
C HIS A 167 -3.67 -1.16 -17.50
N VAL A 168 -2.48 -0.61 -17.29
CA VAL A 168 -2.16 0.81 -17.45
C VAL A 168 -1.45 1.02 -18.77
N PHE A 169 -2.01 1.87 -19.65
CA PHE A 169 -1.48 2.05 -21.02
C PHE A 169 -0.22 2.91 -21.09
N ALA A 170 -0.13 3.96 -20.30
CA ALA A 170 0.98 4.91 -20.32
C ALA A 170 1.41 5.25 -18.89
N PRO A 171 2.10 4.33 -18.21
CA PRO A 171 2.48 4.50 -16.80
C PRO A 171 3.43 5.69 -16.58
N GLU A 172 4.20 6.08 -17.60
CA GLU A 172 5.11 7.22 -17.57
C GLU A 172 4.42 8.58 -17.69
N TRP A 173 3.14 8.61 -18.06
CA TRP A 173 2.40 9.85 -18.16
C TRP A 173 1.97 10.35 -16.79
N ARG A 174 1.85 11.68 -16.64
CA ARG A 174 1.28 12.25 -15.43
C ARG A 174 -0.19 11.89 -15.25
N MET A 175 -0.89 11.72 -16.37
CA MET A 175 -2.25 11.23 -16.46
C MET A 175 -2.23 9.90 -17.20
N SER A 176 -2.34 8.80 -16.49
CA SER A 176 -2.22 7.43 -17.00
C SER A 176 -3.59 6.79 -17.12
N PRO A 177 -4.10 6.56 -18.35
CA PRO A 177 -5.34 5.81 -18.55
C PRO A 177 -5.12 4.33 -18.25
N PHE A 178 -6.19 3.66 -17.81
CA PHE A 178 -6.15 2.22 -17.51
C PHE A 178 -7.50 1.57 -17.81
N VAL A 179 -7.48 0.25 -17.92
CA VAL A 179 -8.67 -0.60 -17.97
C VAL A 179 -8.59 -1.63 -16.85
N THR A 180 -9.76 -2.08 -16.38
CA THR A 180 -9.89 -3.16 -15.40
C THR A 180 -10.85 -4.21 -15.91
N LEU A 181 -10.58 -5.46 -15.55
CA LEU A 181 -11.47 -6.60 -15.83
C LEU A 181 -11.37 -7.57 -14.66
N GLY A 182 -12.52 -8.01 -14.14
CA GLY A 182 -12.49 -8.89 -12.99
C GLY A 182 -13.82 -9.53 -12.64
N LEU A 183 -13.81 -10.20 -11.50
CA LEU A 183 -14.94 -10.86 -10.90
C LEU A 183 -15.18 -10.27 -9.51
N GLY A 184 -16.40 -10.38 -9.02
CA GLY A 184 -16.75 -9.87 -7.71
C GLY A 184 -17.96 -10.57 -7.12
N LEU A 185 -18.31 -10.12 -5.94
CA LEU A 185 -19.49 -10.52 -5.21
C LEU A 185 -20.22 -9.26 -4.73
N VAL A 186 -21.54 -9.26 -4.87
CA VAL A 186 -22.37 -8.21 -4.30
C VAL A 186 -23.36 -8.83 -3.31
N ARG A 187 -23.33 -8.37 -2.07
CA ARG A 187 -24.35 -8.72 -1.07
C ARG A 187 -25.35 -7.59 -0.96
N ILE A 188 -26.60 -7.88 -1.28
CA ILE A 188 -27.70 -6.92 -1.32
C ILE A 188 -28.57 -7.12 -0.10
N GLN A 189 -28.85 -6.04 0.61
CA GLN A 189 -29.75 -5.97 1.77
C GLN A 189 -30.94 -5.06 1.45
N PRO A 190 -32.05 -5.61 0.96
CA PRO A 190 -33.23 -4.81 0.61
C PRO A 190 -33.88 -4.17 1.84
N LYS A 191 -34.34 -2.92 1.71
CA LYS A 191 -35.08 -2.18 2.73
C LYS A 191 -36.58 -2.29 2.48
N ALA A 192 -37.14 -3.51 2.42
CA ALA A 192 -38.55 -3.71 2.20
C ALA A 192 -39.33 -3.68 3.53
N THR A 193 -40.44 -2.92 3.56
CA THR A 193 -41.32 -2.81 4.76
C THR A 193 -42.58 -3.68 4.70
N LEU A 194 -42.94 -4.18 3.50
CA LEU A 194 -44.22 -4.87 3.27
C LEU A 194 -44.06 -6.36 2.95
N VAL A 195 -42.87 -6.82 2.61
CA VAL A 195 -42.59 -8.25 2.30
C VAL A 195 -41.28 -8.60 3.00
N GLN A 196 -41.20 -9.83 3.54
CA GLN A 196 -39.99 -10.34 4.15
C GLN A 196 -38.91 -10.49 3.07
N ALA A 197 -38.09 -9.43 2.90
CA ALA A 197 -36.95 -9.43 2.00
C ALA A 197 -35.81 -10.18 2.67
N SER A 198 -35.22 -11.14 1.96
CA SER A 198 -34.02 -11.83 2.41
C SER A 198 -32.78 -11.19 1.77
N ASP A 199 -31.71 -11.14 2.54
CA ASP A 199 -30.37 -10.81 2.00
C ASP A 199 -30.02 -11.81 0.89
N ARG A 200 -29.43 -11.30 -0.17
CA ARG A 200 -28.92 -12.14 -1.28
C ARG A 200 -27.48 -11.79 -1.58
N THR A 201 -26.73 -12.78 -2.01
CA THR A 201 -25.37 -12.61 -2.51
C THR A 201 -25.35 -13.14 -3.93
N GLU A 202 -24.86 -12.32 -4.85
CA GLU A 202 -24.79 -12.63 -6.27
C GLU A 202 -23.34 -12.49 -6.74
N ASP A 203 -22.95 -13.36 -7.67
CA ASP A 203 -21.68 -13.27 -8.36
C ASP A 203 -21.72 -12.15 -9.39
N THR A 204 -20.59 -11.47 -9.61
CA THR A 204 -20.47 -10.41 -10.61
C THR A 204 -19.24 -10.59 -11.47
N ALA A 205 -19.31 -10.14 -12.71
CA ALA A 205 -18.15 -9.85 -13.53
C ALA A 205 -18.19 -8.37 -13.89
N TYR A 206 -17.03 -7.73 -14.01
CA TYR A 206 -16.98 -6.33 -14.35
C TYR A 206 -15.91 -6.01 -15.38
N ALA A 207 -16.17 -4.96 -16.15
CA ALA A 207 -15.21 -4.29 -16.99
C ALA A 207 -15.22 -2.80 -16.67
N GLY A 208 -14.05 -2.18 -16.63
CA GLY A 208 -13.94 -0.76 -16.28
C GLY A 208 -12.85 -0.04 -17.02
N ILE A 209 -13.00 1.27 -17.06
CA ILE A 209 -12.00 2.22 -17.58
C ILE A 209 -11.76 3.29 -16.53
N GLY A 210 -10.56 3.86 -16.54
CA GLY A 210 -10.27 4.93 -15.60
C GLY A 210 -9.00 5.69 -15.95
N VAL A 211 -8.71 6.65 -15.11
CA VAL A 211 -7.53 7.49 -15.23
C VAL A 211 -6.91 7.70 -13.84
N ARG A 212 -5.58 7.65 -13.80
CA ARG A 212 -4.77 7.99 -12.63
C ARG A 212 -4.05 9.29 -12.92
N TYR A 213 -4.11 10.23 -12.00
CA TYR A 213 -3.42 11.52 -12.13
C TYR A 213 -2.43 11.69 -10.99
N TYR A 214 -1.14 11.69 -11.30
CA TYR A 214 -0.06 11.91 -10.34
C TYR A 214 -0.09 13.33 -9.80
N LEU A 215 -0.23 13.46 -8.48
CA LEU A 215 -0.22 14.75 -7.77
C LEU A 215 1.19 15.12 -7.33
N THR A 216 1.69 14.43 -6.35
CA THR A 216 2.98 14.72 -5.73
C THR A 216 3.46 13.56 -4.85
N ARG A 217 4.77 13.42 -4.71
CA ARG A 217 5.41 12.41 -3.84
C ARG A 217 4.85 11.01 -4.11
N ARG A 218 4.04 10.49 -3.21
CA ARG A 218 3.46 9.16 -3.27
C ARG A 218 1.94 9.17 -3.49
N PHE A 219 1.36 10.34 -3.81
CA PHE A 219 -0.09 10.51 -3.92
C PHE A 219 -0.51 10.73 -5.35
N PHE A 220 -1.61 10.09 -5.71
CA PHE A 220 -2.32 10.30 -6.97
C PHE A 220 -3.84 10.29 -6.75
N VAL A 221 -4.57 10.86 -7.69
CA VAL A 221 -6.02 10.76 -7.79
C VAL A 221 -6.35 9.71 -8.82
N ARG A 222 -7.38 8.93 -8.56
CA ARG A 222 -7.92 7.93 -9.49
C ARG A 222 -9.40 8.15 -9.68
N ALA A 223 -9.83 8.23 -10.94
CA ALA A 223 -11.23 8.22 -11.36
C ALA A 223 -11.48 6.95 -12.17
N GLU A 224 -12.61 6.29 -11.94
CA GLU A 224 -12.94 5.02 -12.54
C GLU A 224 -14.43 4.91 -12.82
N TYR A 225 -14.76 4.29 -13.93
CA TYR A 225 -16.09 3.85 -14.30
C TYR A 225 -16.06 2.36 -14.60
N LYS A 226 -16.95 1.60 -13.98
CA LYS A 226 -17.11 0.16 -14.19
C LYS A 226 -18.57 -0.16 -14.54
N THR A 227 -18.76 -1.16 -15.36
CA THR A 227 -20.05 -1.82 -15.54
C THR A 227 -19.95 -3.23 -14.96
N HIS A 228 -20.83 -3.54 -14.04
CA HIS A 228 -20.95 -4.83 -13.36
C HIS A 228 -22.09 -5.62 -13.98
N PHE A 229 -21.81 -6.84 -14.40
CA PHE A 229 -22.79 -7.83 -14.82
C PHE A 229 -23.08 -8.74 -13.66
N VAL A 230 -24.26 -8.58 -13.04
CA VAL A 230 -24.69 -9.35 -11.88
C VAL A 230 -25.40 -10.62 -12.34
N PHE A 231 -24.83 -11.77 -12.02
CA PHE A 231 -25.39 -13.08 -12.37
C PHE A 231 -26.47 -13.48 -11.39
N THR A 232 -27.70 -13.22 -11.74
CA THR A 232 -28.84 -13.56 -10.87
C THR A 232 -29.37 -14.97 -11.20
N THR A 233 -29.96 -15.64 -10.21
CA THR A 233 -30.67 -16.92 -10.42
C THR A 233 -31.97 -16.75 -11.19
N ARG A 234 -32.34 -15.52 -11.60
CA ARG A 234 -33.48 -15.17 -12.41
C ARG A 234 -33.14 -15.21 -13.90
N ASN A 235 -34.14 -15.26 -14.78
CA ASN A 235 -33.95 -15.39 -16.22
C ASN A 235 -33.31 -14.16 -16.91
N GLN A 236 -32.91 -13.14 -16.17
CA GLN A 236 -32.25 -11.94 -16.70
C GLN A 236 -31.11 -11.53 -15.76
N ASN A 237 -29.93 -11.30 -16.33
CA ASN A 237 -28.83 -10.67 -15.64
C ASN A 237 -29.11 -9.18 -15.45
N GLU A 238 -28.65 -8.61 -14.36
CA GLU A 238 -28.76 -7.19 -14.05
C GLU A 238 -27.42 -6.52 -14.40
N GLU A 239 -27.48 -5.32 -15.00
CA GLU A 239 -26.31 -4.49 -15.26
C GLU A 239 -26.34 -3.32 -14.29
N GLU A 240 -25.23 -3.09 -13.58
CA GLU A 240 -25.08 -2.00 -12.63
C GLU A 240 -23.81 -1.19 -12.93
N ASP A 241 -24.00 0.11 -13.07
CA ASP A 241 -22.92 1.03 -13.32
C ASP A 241 -22.34 1.55 -12.01
N GLU A 242 -21.02 1.61 -11.95
CA GLU A 242 -20.25 2.17 -10.86
C GLU A 242 -19.36 3.29 -11.39
N TRP A 243 -19.41 4.47 -10.78
CA TRP A 243 -18.40 5.48 -10.98
C TRP A 243 -17.84 5.93 -9.63
N LYS A 244 -16.53 6.14 -9.58
CA LYS A 244 -15.85 6.53 -8.34
C LYS A 244 -14.64 7.42 -8.59
N LEU A 245 -14.40 8.27 -7.61
CA LEU A 245 -13.24 9.16 -7.56
C LEU A 245 -12.58 8.97 -6.19
N GLY A 246 -11.27 8.93 -6.15
CA GLY A 246 -10.56 8.74 -4.91
C GLY A 246 -9.12 9.19 -4.91
N PHE A 247 -8.54 9.10 -3.71
CA PHE A 247 -7.12 9.33 -3.47
C PHE A 247 -6.43 8.00 -3.19
N ALA A 248 -5.25 7.87 -3.73
CA ALA A 248 -4.43 6.71 -3.54
C ALA A 248 -2.96 7.07 -3.31
N PHE A 249 -2.23 6.13 -2.77
CA PHE A 249 -0.81 6.22 -2.53
C PHE A 249 -0.11 4.92 -2.94
N PHE A 250 1.15 5.04 -3.33
CA PHE A 250 1.97 3.94 -3.85
C PHE A 250 3.30 3.81 -3.08
N PHE A 251 3.88 2.59 -3.11
CA PHE A 251 5.18 2.25 -2.50
C PHE A 251 6.01 1.32 -3.36
#